data_7240a75c6a916754a472da776a221cc7
#
_entry.id   7240a75c6a916754a472da776a221cc7
#
_cell.length_a   1.000
_cell.length_b   1.000
_cell.length_c   1.000
_cell.angle_alpha   90.00
_cell.angle_beta   90.00
_cell.angle_gamma   90.00
#
_symmetry.space_group_name_H-M   'P 1'
#
loop_
_entity.id
_entity.type
_entity.pdbx_description
1 polymer ?
#
loop_
_entity_poly.entity_id
_entity_poly.type
_entity_poly.pdbx_seq_one_letter_code
_entity_poly.pdbx_strand_id
1 'polypeptide(L)'
;MDEKTETIKTKKHWKEHLKTKRYWILIAVVIVLALILFKLPNKNVLSLIQKEPESHNLKIHSPLNERIIIPIIKEFQETTGIQVEYLSAGTMDLLESLDNKEDKYLMDVMWGGSKEYLNIYKNLFEPYTSIYDHEIHQVHKDKENYFLGYNLLPIVLIYNTKLVSPDEVPESWEDILDPMWKGKLAFVDPSTSGSAFIALSFILNLNQTGSEYNWKNAEKLLNNLNGKILAKSSEVYEGVANGDFAIGITMEEAAISYLHRGEDVGIVYFEEGTPVITDSIALMKDAKNKEEAKAFIDFVLSKKVQTYMVDQFYLRSIRKDVEVPLGLMPMDELNIFDAGHLDTYERKSSVLSNWRDKVIMRVQDGE
;
A
#
# COMPACT_ATOMS: atom_id res chain seq x y z
N MET A 1 -14.51 19.81 98.44
CA MET A 1 -14.62 20.09 97.00
C MET A 1 -13.22 20.50 96.56
N ASP A 2 -12.42 19.63 95.84
CA ASP A 2 -11.57 20.08 94.75
C ASP A 2 -10.40 19.13 94.42
N GLU A 3 -10.31 17.95 94.97
CA GLU A 3 -9.25 17.03 94.51
C GLU A 3 -9.58 16.27 93.17
N LYS A 4 -10.89 16.17 92.92
CA LYS A 4 -11.36 15.51 91.63
C LYS A 4 -11.27 16.39 90.40
N THR A 5 -11.27 17.71 90.55
CA THR A 5 -11.27 18.65 89.43
C THR A 5 -9.87 18.89 88.87
N GLU A 6 -8.83 18.82 89.73
CA GLU A 6 -7.44 18.96 89.30
C GLU A 6 -6.93 17.72 88.55
N THR A 7 -7.35 16.52 88.95
CA THR A 7 -6.96 15.26 88.33
C THR A 7 -7.56 15.12 86.92
N ILE A 8 -8.71 15.72 86.63
CA ILE A 8 -9.36 15.71 85.34
C ILE A 8 -8.70 16.72 84.38
N LYS A 9 -8.27 17.90 84.86
CA LYS A 9 -7.55 18.87 84.04
C LYS A 9 -6.17 18.39 83.59
N THR A 10 -5.42 17.74 84.49
CA THR A 10 -4.10 17.19 84.17
C THR A 10 -4.18 16.01 83.21
N LYS A 11 -5.18 15.13 83.28
CA LYS A 11 -5.40 14.04 82.32
C LYS A 11 -5.83 14.53 80.92
N LYS A 12 -6.56 15.64 80.84
CA LYS A 12 -6.97 16.25 79.58
C LYS A 12 -5.78 16.90 78.89
N HIS A 13 -4.95 17.63 79.63
CA HIS A 13 -3.73 18.26 79.07
C HIS A 13 -2.71 17.23 78.60
N TRP A 14 -2.57 16.10 79.34
CA TRP A 14 -1.68 15.01 78.94
C TRP A 14 -2.14 14.28 77.64
N LYS A 15 -3.45 14.11 77.46
CA LYS A 15 -4.01 13.54 76.18
C LYS A 15 -3.86 14.46 75.00
N GLU A 16 -3.92 15.75 75.21
CA GLU A 16 -3.67 16.72 74.10
C GLU A 16 -2.19 16.79 73.74
N HIS A 17 -1.30 16.72 74.71
CA HIS A 17 0.14 16.67 74.47
C HIS A 17 0.59 15.37 73.78
N LEU A 18 -0.08 14.25 74.05
CA LEU A 18 0.17 12.98 73.36
C LEU A 18 -0.38 12.98 71.89
N LYS A 19 -1.47 13.69 71.66
CA LYS A 19 -1.99 13.85 70.27
C LYS A 19 -1.06 14.73 69.45
N THR A 20 -0.56 15.84 69.99
CA THR A 20 0.41 16.71 69.28
C THR A 20 1.73 15.99 69.02
N LYS A 21 2.27 15.22 70.04
CA LYS A 21 3.49 14.43 69.77
C LYS A 21 3.31 13.37 68.69
N ARG A 22 2.18 12.70 68.63
CA ARG A 22 1.86 11.74 67.54
C ARG A 22 1.76 12.41 66.16
N TYR A 23 1.23 13.62 66.15
CA TYR A 23 1.14 14.41 64.91
C TYR A 23 2.52 14.82 64.39
N TRP A 24 3.39 15.25 65.28
CA TRP A 24 4.79 15.60 64.90
C TRP A 24 5.62 14.39 64.48
N ILE A 25 5.37 13.21 65.09
CA ILE A 25 6.02 11.96 64.69
C ILE A 25 5.55 11.56 63.29
N LEU A 26 4.25 11.68 62.98
CA LEU A 26 3.72 11.41 61.64
C LEU A 26 4.31 12.37 60.58
N ILE A 27 4.40 13.65 60.88
CA ILE A 27 5.04 14.62 60.00
C ILE A 27 6.53 14.29 59.78
N ALA A 28 7.24 13.95 60.84
CA ALA A 28 8.66 13.55 60.71
C ALA A 28 8.83 12.28 59.86
N VAL A 29 7.96 11.29 59.98
CA VAL A 29 7.97 10.08 59.16
C VAL A 29 7.67 10.40 57.71
N VAL A 30 6.72 11.28 57.42
CA VAL A 30 6.41 11.72 56.04
C VAL A 30 7.57 12.49 55.42
N ILE A 31 8.23 13.36 56.21
CA ILE A 31 9.42 14.10 55.74
C ILE A 31 10.60 13.14 55.47
N VAL A 32 10.81 12.14 56.34
CA VAL A 32 11.87 11.14 56.13
C VAL A 32 11.58 10.28 54.91
N LEU A 33 10.33 9.86 54.70
CA LEU A 33 9.92 9.15 53.48
C LEU A 33 10.07 10.00 52.21
N ALA A 34 9.74 11.28 52.28
CA ALA A 34 9.96 12.22 51.21
C ALA A 34 11.46 12.42 50.87
N LEU A 35 12.31 12.51 51.91
CA LEU A 35 13.77 12.63 51.76
C LEU A 35 14.42 11.34 51.24
N ILE A 36 13.85 10.16 51.61
CA ILE A 36 14.29 8.87 51.05
C ILE A 36 13.91 8.78 49.53
N LEU A 37 12.71 9.20 49.19
CA LEU A 37 12.27 9.29 47.80
C LEU A 37 13.08 10.28 46.97
N PHE A 38 13.54 11.38 47.58
CA PHE A 38 14.39 12.38 46.91
C PHE A 38 15.86 11.96 46.78
N LYS A 39 16.34 11.01 47.57
CA LYS A 39 17.71 10.45 47.50
C LYS A 39 17.83 9.21 46.61
N LEU A 40 16.73 8.62 46.15
CA LEU A 40 16.78 7.58 45.14
C LEU A 40 17.25 8.22 43.82
N PRO A 41 18.25 7.67 43.13
CA PRO A 41 18.72 8.24 41.88
C PRO A 41 17.56 8.29 40.92
N ASN A 42 17.24 9.49 40.46
CA ASN A 42 16.06 9.87 39.66
C ASN A 42 15.89 9.10 38.32
N LYS A 43 16.84 8.21 37.98
CA LYS A 43 16.81 7.40 36.75
C LYS A 43 15.93 6.16 36.81
N ASN A 44 15.68 5.59 38.01
CA ASN A 44 14.94 4.32 38.12
C ASN A 44 13.46 4.48 38.53
N VAL A 45 13.06 5.63 39.08
CA VAL A 45 11.65 5.86 39.43
C VAL A 45 10.89 6.48 38.28
N LEU A 46 11.53 7.33 37.45
CA LEU A 46 10.91 7.81 36.20
C LEU A 46 10.75 6.70 35.15
N SER A 47 11.68 5.73 35.11
CA SER A 47 11.57 4.59 34.16
C SER A 47 10.50 3.56 34.56
N LEU A 48 10.05 3.56 35.82
CA LEU A 48 8.95 2.72 36.32
C LEU A 48 7.57 3.39 36.15
N ILE A 49 7.54 4.72 35.95
CA ILE A 49 6.32 5.49 35.77
C ILE A 49 6.13 5.87 34.26
N GLN A 50 7.22 5.85 33.47
CA GLN A 50 7.20 6.06 32.01
C GLN A 50 7.53 4.77 31.23
N LYS A 51 6.95 3.65 31.60
CA LYS A 51 6.51 2.76 30.54
C LYS A 51 5.17 3.36 30.09
N GLU A 52 5.23 4.33 29.15
CA GLU A 52 4.09 4.52 28.28
C GLU A 52 3.67 3.11 27.85
N PRO A 53 2.40 2.75 27.92
CA PRO A 53 1.97 1.52 27.29
C PRO A 53 2.54 1.62 25.88
N GLU A 54 3.41 0.68 25.50
CA GLU A 54 3.83 0.57 24.10
C GLU A 54 2.53 0.61 23.34
N SER A 55 2.29 1.70 22.65
CA SER A 55 1.07 1.82 21.87
C SER A 55 1.21 0.70 20.84
N HIS A 56 0.45 -0.37 21.03
CA HIS A 56 0.38 -1.49 20.08
C HIS A 56 -0.33 -1.02 18.81
N ASN A 57 0.13 0.11 18.28
CA ASN A 57 -0.37 0.65 17.04
C ASN A 57 0.27 -0.16 15.92
N LEU A 58 -0.56 -0.88 15.22
CA LEU A 58 -0.18 -1.58 14.02
C LEU A 58 0.32 -0.55 12.98
N LYS A 59 1.51 -0.73 12.44
CA LYS A 59 2.08 0.16 11.42
C LYS A 59 1.98 -0.45 10.05
N ILE A 60 1.28 0.26 9.16
CA ILE A 60 1.02 -0.19 7.80
C ILE A 60 1.64 0.79 6.82
N HIS A 61 2.40 0.28 5.86
CA HIS A 61 2.82 1.07 4.71
C HIS A 61 2.07 0.61 3.46
N SER A 62 1.64 1.58 2.64
CA SER A 62 0.82 1.28 1.49
C SER A 62 1.02 2.28 0.35
N PRO A 63 1.18 1.83 -0.89
CA PRO A 63 1.17 2.67 -2.08
C PRO A 63 -0.26 2.95 -2.58
N LEU A 64 -1.27 2.38 -1.94
CA LEU A 64 -2.66 2.53 -2.35
C LEU A 64 -3.16 3.96 -2.15
N ASN A 65 -4.20 4.31 -2.90
CA ASN A 65 -4.91 5.55 -2.72
C ASN A 65 -5.62 5.58 -1.35
N GLU A 66 -5.57 6.71 -0.65
CA GLU A 66 -6.21 6.92 0.65
C GLU A 66 -7.73 6.65 0.61
N ARG A 67 -8.37 6.83 -0.54
CA ARG A 67 -9.77 6.45 -0.77
C ARG A 67 -10.05 4.98 -0.46
N ILE A 68 -9.07 4.10 -0.68
CA ILE A 68 -9.16 2.65 -0.39
C ILE A 68 -8.69 2.38 1.04
N ILE A 69 -7.57 2.98 1.45
CA ILE A 69 -6.92 2.72 2.74
C ILE A 69 -7.81 3.12 3.91
N ILE A 70 -8.32 4.37 3.91
CA ILE A 70 -8.97 4.97 5.07
C ILE A 70 -10.22 4.20 5.52
N PRO A 71 -11.19 3.85 4.65
CA PRO A 71 -12.39 3.15 5.11
C PRO A 71 -12.10 1.74 5.61
N ILE A 72 -11.13 1.03 5.02
CA ILE A 72 -10.77 -0.33 5.43
C ILE A 72 -10.03 -0.31 6.79
N ILE A 73 -9.08 0.60 6.98
CA ILE A 73 -8.41 0.79 8.28
C ILE A 73 -9.42 1.17 9.36
N LYS A 74 -10.33 2.09 9.06
CA LYS A 74 -11.36 2.51 10.01
C LYS A 74 -12.21 1.33 10.47
N GLU A 75 -12.69 0.52 9.53
CA GLU A 75 -13.49 -0.66 9.84
C GLU A 75 -12.71 -1.70 10.65
N PHE A 76 -11.43 -1.91 10.34
CA PHE A 76 -10.54 -2.77 11.12
C PHE A 76 -10.42 -2.29 12.57
N GLN A 77 -10.16 -1.00 12.78
CA GLN A 77 -10.07 -0.41 14.11
C GLN A 77 -11.38 -0.53 14.91
N GLU A 78 -12.51 -0.26 14.25
CA GLU A 78 -13.83 -0.36 14.87
C GLU A 78 -14.20 -1.81 15.25
N THR A 79 -13.76 -2.78 14.45
CA THR A 79 -14.08 -4.20 14.64
C THR A 79 -13.17 -4.88 15.66
N THR A 80 -11.89 -4.51 15.69
CA THR A 80 -10.87 -5.21 16.48
C THR A 80 -10.41 -4.43 17.71
N GLY A 81 -10.59 -3.11 17.74
CA GLY A 81 -10.01 -2.22 18.73
C GLY A 81 -8.52 -1.92 18.53
N ILE A 82 -7.86 -2.55 17.57
CA ILE A 82 -6.44 -2.34 17.26
C ILE A 82 -6.28 -1.00 16.55
N GLN A 83 -5.44 -0.12 17.10
CA GLN A 83 -5.14 1.16 16.47
C GLN A 83 -4.13 0.99 15.34
N VAL A 84 -4.30 1.75 14.27
CA VAL A 84 -3.46 1.67 13.06
C VAL A 84 -2.85 3.04 12.77
N GLU A 85 -1.54 3.04 12.58
CA GLU A 85 -0.81 4.13 11.95
C GLU A 85 -0.46 3.71 10.52
N TYR A 86 -0.72 4.56 9.53
CA TYR A 86 -0.35 4.24 8.16
C TYR A 86 0.51 5.33 7.52
N LEU A 87 1.40 4.92 6.61
CA LEU A 87 2.18 5.78 5.75
C LEU A 87 1.89 5.42 4.30
N SER A 88 1.51 6.43 3.50
CA SER A 88 1.30 6.26 2.06
C SER A 88 2.46 6.89 1.28
N ALA A 89 3.13 6.07 0.46
CA ALA A 89 4.20 6.49 -0.44
C ALA A 89 4.34 5.47 -1.58
N GLY A 90 5.13 5.77 -2.60
CA GLY A 90 5.38 4.84 -3.72
C GLY A 90 6.00 3.52 -3.24
N THR A 91 5.64 2.40 -3.88
CA THR A 91 6.13 1.06 -3.50
C THR A 91 7.65 1.02 -3.41
N MET A 92 8.35 1.57 -4.39
CA MET A 92 9.81 1.55 -4.41
C MET A 92 10.43 2.42 -3.32
N ASP A 93 9.88 3.62 -3.11
CA ASP A 93 10.37 4.53 -2.05
C ASP A 93 10.26 3.86 -0.67
N LEU A 94 9.14 3.15 -0.42
CA LEU A 94 8.94 2.41 0.82
C LEU A 94 9.95 1.26 0.97
N LEU A 95 10.11 0.44 -0.07
CA LEU A 95 10.99 -0.74 -0.02
C LEU A 95 12.46 -0.36 0.07
N GLU A 96 12.91 0.64 -0.68
CA GLU A 96 14.30 1.14 -0.62
C GLU A 96 14.62 1.75 0.75
N SER A 97 13.70 2.52 1.33
CA SER A 97 13.87 3.11 2.65
C SER A 97 13.96 2.06 3.75
N LEU A 98 13.23 0.94 3.62
CA LEU A 98 13.30 -0.19 4.53
C LEU A 98 14.60 -0.96 4.40
N ASP A 99 15.06 -1.23 3.19
CA ASP A 99 16.32 -1.93 2.94
C ASP A 99 17.51 -1.13 3.46
N ASN A 100 17.43 0.22 3.40
CA ASN A 100 18.40 1.15 3.99
C ASN A 100 18.29 1.28 5.51
N LYS A 101 17.37 0.55 6.17
CA LYS A 101 17.14 0.54 7.62
C LYS A 101 16.89 1.91 8.24
N GLU A 102 16.11 2.73 7.59
CA GLU A 102 15.67 4.01 8.14
C GLU A 102 14.59 3.77 9.18
N ASP A 103 14.88 4.01 10.47
CA ASP A 103 13.99 3.73 11.62
C ASP A 103 12.58 4.33 11.49
N LYS A 104 12.45 5.48 10.82
CA LYS A 104 11.15 6.14 10.60
C LYS A 104 10.19 5.35 9.70
N TYR A 105 10.71 4.36 8.96
CA TYR A 105 9.94 3.49 8.08
C TYR A 105 9.68 2.10 8.66
N LEU A 106 10.01 1.86 9.94
CA LEU A 106 9.65 0.59 10.58
C LEU A 106 8.16 0.37 10.49
N MET A 107 7.76 -0.77 9.94
CA MET A 107 6.38 -1.17 9.74
C MET A 107 6.15 -2.62 10.14
N ASP A 108 4.89 -2.99 10.29
CA ASP A 108 4.47 -4.37 10.58
C ASP A 108 3.91 -5.06 9.32
N VAL A 109 3.24 -4.28 8.45
CA VAL A 109 2.61 -4.76 7.22
C VAL A 109 2.95 -3.86 6.04
N MET A 110 3.37 -4.46 4.94
CA MET A 110 3.33 -3.85 3.62
C MET A 110 2.01 -4.23 2.95
N TRP A 111 1.13 -3.27 2.70
CA TRP A 111 -0.16 -3.49 2.07
C TRP A 111 -0.23 -2.80 0.72
N GLY A 112 -0.01 -3.56 -0.32
CA GLY A 112 0.07 -3.10 -1.70
C GLY A 112 1.47 -3.27 -2.29
N GLY A 113 1.53 -3.11 -3.59
CA GLY A 113 2.71 -3.38 -4.39
C GLY A 113 2.64 -4.74 -5.07
N SER A 114 3.09 -4.78 -6.33
CA SER A 114 3.05 -6.01 -7.10
C SER A 114 3.97 -7.08 -6.48
N LYS A 115 3.56 -8.33 -6.63
CA LYS A 115 4.35 -9.49 -6.20
C LYS A 115 5.78 -9.44 -6.73
N GLU A 116 5.97 -9.00 -7.97
CA GLU A 116 7.27 -8.90 -8.63
C GLU A 116 8.18 -7.89 -7.93
N TYR A 117 7.64 -6.74 -7.50
CA TYR A 117 8.40 -5.75 -6.73
C TYR A 117 8.74 -6.23 -5.33
N LEU A 118 7.77 -6.82 -4.63
CA LEU A 118 8.01 -7.34 -3.29
C LEU A 118 9.06 -8.46 -3.29
N ASN A 119 9.08 -9.28 -4.36
CA ASN A 119 10.04 -10.38 -4.49
C ASN A 119 11.50 -9.89 -4.58
N ILE A 120 11.75 -8.70 -5.13
CA ILE A 120 13.09 -8.10 -5.15
C ILE A 120 13.63 -7.89 -3.72
N TYR A 121 12.74 -7.57 -2.78
CA TYR A 121 13.04 -7.29 -1.37
C TYR A 121 12.55 -8.39 -0.44
N LYS A 122 12.50 -9.65 -0.92
CA LYS A 122 11.97 -10.80 -0.20
C LYS A 122 12.57 -10.99 1.20
N ASN A 123 13.83 -10.62 1.38
CA ASN A 123 14.53 -10.69 2.66
C ASN A 123 13.93 -9.81 3.77
N LEU A 124 13.11 -8.81 3.42
CA LEU A 124 12.41 -7.95 4.38
C LEU A 124 11.15 -8.59 4.95
N PHE A 125 10.65 -9.66 4.34
CA PHE A 125 9.37 -10.27 4.67
C PHE A 125 9.51 -11.61 5.40
N GLU A 126 8.42 -12.03 6.05
CA GLU A 126 8.28 -13.30 6.74
C GLU A 126 7.09 -14.07 6.14
N PRO A 127 7.21 -15.39 5.91
CA PRO A 127 6.09 -16.17 5.39
C PRO A 127 4.90 -16.16 6.35
N TYR A 128 3.71 -15.98 5.81
CA TYR A 128 2.47 -16.10 6.54
C TYR A 128 1.40 -16.79 5.70
N THR A 129 0.67 -17.73 6.29
CA THR A 129 -0.48 -18.39 5.66
C THR A 129 -1.76 -17.89 6.32
N SER A 130 -2.57 -17.14 5.57
CA SER A 130 -3.86 -16.64 6.05
C SER A 130 -4.84 -17.77 6.37
N ILE A 131 -5.72 -17.55 7.35
CA ILE A 131 -6.84 -18.46 7.64
C ILE A 131 -7.77 -18.65 6.44
N TYR A 132 -7.76 -17.72 5.48
CA TYR A 132 -8.53 -17.76 4.24
C TYR A 132 -7.78 -18.32 3.04
N ASP A 133 -6.57 -18.86 3.22
CA ASP A 133 -5.75 -19.37 2.12
C ASP A 133 -6.48 -20.35 1.22
N HIS A 134 -7.35 -21.21 1.78
CA HIS A 134 -8.12 -22.20 1.05
C HIS A 134 -9.14 -21.60 0.07
N GLU A 135 -9.53 -20.33 0.26
CA GLU A 135 -10.45 -19.60 -0.63
C GLU A 135 -9.72 -18.86 -1.76
N ILE A 136 -8.40 -18.79 -1.73
CA ILE A 136 -7.63 -18.11 -2.76
C ILE A 136 -7.37 -19.06 -3.93
N HIS A 137 -7.50 -18.53 -5.16
CA HIS A 137 -7.14 -19.29 -6.36
C HIS A 137 -5.66 -19.65 -6.36
N GLN A 138 -5.33 -20.91 -6.64
CA GLN A 138 -3.97 -21.43 -6.56
C GLN A 138 -2.97 -20.67 -7.44
N VAL A 139 -3.41 -20.16 -8.59
CA VAL A 139 -2.58 -19.44 -9.57
C VAL A 139 -2.09 -18.09 -9.04
N HIS A 140 -2.76 -17.53 -8.04
CA HIS A 140 -2.42 -16.23 -7.44
C HIS A 140 -1.63 -16.37 -6.14
N LYS A 141 -1.36 -17.60 -5.68
CA LYS A 141 -0.58 -17.83 -4.47
C LYS A 141 0.92 -17.74 -4.73
N ASP A 142 1.62 -17.17 -3.75
CA ASP A 142 3.06 -17.36 -3.66
C ASP A 142 3.38 -18.75 -3.11
N LYS A 143 4.30 -19.50 -3.74
CA LYS A 143 4.65 -20.88 -3.35
C LYS A 143 5.25 -20.97 -1.94
N GLU A 144 5.85 -19.92 -1.47
CA GLU A 144 6.53 -19.85 -0.17
C GLU A 144 5.79 -18.98 0.86
N ASN A 145 4.63 -18.41 0.47
CA ASN A 145 3.76 -17.57 1.30
C ASN A 145 4.40 -16.28 1.87
N TYR A 146 5.41 -15.73 1.19
CA TYR A 146 5.95 -14.42 1.57
C TYR A 146 5.01 -13.28 1.18
N PHE A 147 4.25 -13.47 0.11
CA PHE A 147 3.33 -12.48 -0.46
C PHE A 147 1.96 -13.10 -0.63
N LEU A 148 0.96 -12.49 0.00
CA LEU A 148 -0.41 -12.90 -0.17
C LEU A 148 -1.06 -11.92 -1.15
N GLY A 149 -1.41 -12.40 -2.36
CA GLY A 149 -2.24 -11.62 -3.26
C GLY A 149 -3.55 -11.27 -2.58
N TYR A 150 -4.10 -10.08 -2.82
CA TYR A 150 -5.41 -9.69 -2.32
C TYR A 150 -6.31 -9.12 -3.41
N ASN A 151 -5.75 -8.61 -4.50
CA ASN A 151 -6.51 -8.22 -5.67
C ASN A 151 -5.71 -8.43 -6.97
N LEU A 152 -6.41 -8.31 -8.10
CA LEU A 152 -5.85 -8.38 -9.44
C LEU A 152 -6.14 -7.07 -10.16
N LEU A 153 -5.12 -6.53 -10.82
CA LEU A 153 -5.15 -5.27 -11.54
C LEU A 153 -4.81 -5.50 -13.02
N PRO A 154 -5.81 -5.76 -13.87
CA PRO A 154 -5.61 -5.80 -15.31
C PRO A 154 -5.19 -4.44 -15.85
N ILE A 155 -4.24 -4.42 -16.78
CA ILE A 155 -3.83 -3.23 -17.52
C ILE A 155 -4.61 -3.18 -18.82
N VAL A 156 -5.34 -2.09 -19.02
CA VAL A 156 -6.28 -1.92 -20.14
C VAL A 156 -5.98 -0.65 -20.94
N LEU A 157 -6.53 -0.57 -22.12
CA LEU A 157 -6.69 0.68 -22.85
C LEU A 157 -7.94 1.41 -22.35
N ILE A 158 -7.80 2.68 -22.01
CA ILE A 158 -8.91 3.63 -21.89
C ILE A 158 -8.90 4.55 -23.13
N TYR A 159 -10.06 4.82 -23.73
CA TYR A 159 -10.17 5.74 -24.86
C TYR A 159 -11.34 6.70 -24.68
N ASN A 160 -11.23 7.88 -25.29
CA ASN A 160 -12.31 8.87 -25.27
C ASN A 160 -13.27 8.60 -26.45
N THR A 161 -14.53 8.30 -26.16
CA THR A 161 -15.56 7.93 -27.14
C THR A 161 -16.00 9.05 -28.07
N LYS A 162 -15.65 10.32 -27.75
CA LYS A 162 -15.88 11.48 -28.63
C LYS A 162 -14.74 11.75 -29.59
N LEU A 163 -13.53 11.30 -29.24
CA LEU A 163 -12.30 11.54 -30.02
C LEU A 163 -11.90 10.34 -30.88
N VAL A 164 -12.36 9.15 -30.55
CA VAL A 164 -12.06 7.89 -31.23
C VAL A 164 -13.37 7.30 -31.74
N SER A 165 -13.50 7.15 -33.06
CA SER A 165 -14.65 6.48 -33.66
C SER A 165 -14.58 4.97 -33.46
N PRO A 166 -15.73 4.26 -33.42
CA PRO A 166 -15.75 2.82 -33.14
C PRO A 166 -14.86 1.95 -34.02
N ASP A 167 -14.63 2.36 -35.25
CA ASP A 167 -13.78 1.69 -36.22
C ASP A 167 -12.29 2.04 -36.12
N GLU A 168 -11.94 3.00 -35.27
CA GLU A 168 -10.56 3.40 -34.98
C GLU A 168 -10.08 2.96 -33.59
N VAL A 169 -10.95 2.31 -32.79
CA VAL A 169 -10.57 1.85 -31.44
C VAL A 169 -9.47 0.81 -31.54
N PRO A 170 -8.30 1.02 -30.91
CA PRO A 170 -7.25 0.00 -30.87
C PRO A 170 -7.73 -1.27 -30.16
N GLU A 171 -7.55 -2.43 -30.78
CA GLU A 171 -7.90 -3.73 -30.20
C GLU A 171 -6.66 -4.49 -29.74
N SER A 172 -5.48 -4.08 -30.23
CA SER A 172 -4.20 -4.74 -29.96
C SER A 172 -3.16 -3.77 -29.40
N TRP A 173 -2.13 -4.32 -28.75
CA TRP A 173 -0.96 -3.55 -28.34
C TRP A 173 -0.17 -3.00 -29.53
N GLU A 174 -0.24 -3.66 -30.68
CA GLU A 174 0.40 -3.18 -31.89
C GLU A 174 -0.30 -1.95 -32.46
N ASP A 175 -1.63 -1.87 -32.36
CA ASP A 175 -2.42 -0.73 -32.82
C ASP A 175 -2.07 0.56 -32.07
N ILE A 176 -1.80 0.50 -30.78
CA ILE A 176 -1.39 1.70 -30.01
C ILE A 176 -0.01 2.23 -30.42
N LEU A 177 0.78 1.42 -31.12
CA LEU A 177 2.09 1.81 -31.67
C LEU A 177 1.99 2.42 -33.08
N ASP A 178 0.79 2.50 -33.66
CA ASP A 178 0.57 3.16 -34.95
C ASP A 178 0.83 4.66 -34.82
N PRO A 179 1.55 5.28 -35.78
CA PRO A 179 1.84 6.72 -35.78
C PRO A 179 0.61 7.66 -35.76
N MET A 180 -0.60 7.17 -36.05
CA MET A 180 -1.84 7.95 -35.96
C MET A 180 -2.10 8.46 -34.52
N TRP A 181 -1.54 7.81 -33.51
CA TRP A 181 -1.66 8.16 -32.11
C TRP A 181 -0.61 9.16 -31.60
N LYS A 182 0.26 9.66 -32.50
CA LYS A 182 1.28 10.64 -32.12
C LYS A 182 0.68 11.87 -31.46
N GLY A 183 1.09 12.13 -30.20
CA GLY A 183 0.61 13.23 -29.35
C GLY A 183 -0.80 13.03 -28.77
N LYS A 184 -1.45 11.88 -29.04
CA LYS A 184 -2.79 11.53 -28.58
C LYS A 184 -2.81 10.39 -27.54
N LEU A 185 -1.69 9.75 -27.28
CA LEU A 185 -1.53 8.64 -26.34
C LEU A 185 -1.06 9.15 -24.98
N ALA A 186 -1.79 8.80 -23.92
CA ALA A 186 -1.41 9.04 -22.52
C ALA A 186 -0.67 7.83 -21.94
N PHE A 187 0.51 8.06 -21.37
CA PHE A 187 1.31 7.03 -20.72
C PHE A 187 2.17 7.62 -19.60
N VAL A 188 2.26 6.91 -18.47
CA VAL A 188 3.08 7.32 -17.32
C VAL A 188 4.52 6.86 -17.47
N ASP A 189 5.45 7.59 -16.89
CA ASP A 189 6.85 7.17 -16.82
C ASP A 189 6.98 5.82 -16.09
N PRO A 190 7.49 4.77 -16.78
CA PRO A 190 7.71 3.46 -16.17
C PRO A 190 8.70 3.46 -15.01
N SER A 191 9.51 4.51 -14.86
CA SER A 191 10.42 4.65 -13.72
C SER A 191 9.71 5.03 -12.43
N THR A 192 8.51 5.62 -12.51
CA THR A 192 7.71 6.07 -11.36
C THR A 192 6.45 5.23 -11.11
N SER A 193 6.01 4.46 -12.11
CA SER A 193 4.78 3.67 -12.05
C SER A 193 5.01 2.19 -12.33
N GLY A 194 4.61 1.33 -11.39
CA GLY A 194 4.71 -0.13 -11.53
C GLY A 194 3.85 -0.66 -12.67
N SER A 195 2.64 -0.16 -12.84
CA SER A 195 1.74 -0.56 -13.94
C SER A 195 2.30 -0.16 -15.31
N ALA A 196 2.85 1.06 -15.42
CA ALA A 196 3.50 1.51 -16.64
C ALA A 196 4.76 0.68 -16.96
N PHE A 197 5.53 0.26 -15.95
CA PHE A 197 6.66 -0.65 -16.14
C PHE A 197 6.22 -2.00 -16.70
N ILE A 198 5.14 -2.58 -16.16
CA ILE A 198 4.59 -3.85 -16.67
C ILE A 198 4.06 -3.68 -18.10
N ALA A 199 3.35 -2.59 -18.40
CA ALA A 199 2.89 -2.27 -19.75
C ALA A 199 4.07 -2.12 -20.73
N LEU A 200 5.12 -1.36 -20.35
CA LEU A 200 6.33 -1.25 -21.15
C LEU A 200 6.98 -2.62 -21.38
N SER A 201 7.07 -3.42 -20.32
CA SER A 201 7.64 -4.76 -20.43
C SER A 201 6.87 -5.65 -21.38
N PHE A 202 5.54 -5.55 -21.40
CA PHE A 202 4.71 -6.22 -22.39
C PHE A 202 5.04 -5.74 -23.81
N ILE A 203 5.06 -4.43 -24.05
CA ILE A 203 5.38 -3.81 -25.34
C ILE A 203 6.76 -4.25 -25.86
N LEU A 204 7.74 -4.37 -24.96
CA LEU A 204 9.08 -4.85 -25.30
C LEU A 204 9.11 -6.34 -25.71
N ASN A 205 8.14 -7.12 -25.26
CA ASN A 205 8.01 -8.54 -25.62
C ASN A 205 7.15 -8.79 -26.87
N LEU A 206 6.43 -7.79 -27.39
CA LEU A 206 5.65 -7.91 -28.61
C LEU A 206 6.54 -8.26 -29.80
N ASN A 207 6.16 -9.33 -30.53
CA ASN A 207 6.88 -9.80 -31.71
C ASN A 207 8.39 -10.06 -31.46
N GLN A 208 8.72 -10.49 -30.23
CA GLN A 208 10.08 -10.79 -29.83
C GLN A 208 10.61 -12.02 -30.58
N THR A 209 11.81 -11.91 -31.13
CA THR A 209 12.53 -13.02 -31.72
C THR A 209 13.75 -13.36 -30.87
N GLY A 210 13.70 -14.49 -30.16
CA GLY A 210 14.76 -14.89 -29.23
C GLY A 210 14.58 -14.35 -27.81
N SER A 211 15.67 -14.07 -27.10
CA SER A 211 15.65 -13.64 -25.69
C SER A 211 15.84 -12.13 -25.48
N GLU A 212 15.98 -11.36 -26.54
CA GLU A 212 16.23 -9.93 -26.50
C GLU A 212 14.94 -9.11 -26.64
N TYR A 213 14.81 -8.07 -25.86
CA TYR A 213 13.69 -7.13 -25.94
C TYR A 213 13.61 -6.40 -27.25
N ASN A 214 12.40 -6.24 -27.78
CA ASN A 214 12.15 -5.47 -29.00
C ASN A 214 12.08 -3.96 -28.72
N TRP A 215 13.25 -3.34 -28.58
CA TRP A 215 13.35 -1.89 -28.30
C TRP A 215 12.78 -0.99 -29.40
N LYS A 216 12.55 -1.50 -30.62
CA LYS A 216 11.86 -0.75 -31.67
C LYS A 216 10.41 -0.42 -31.29
N ASN A 217 9.76 -1.29 -30.49
CA ASN A 217 8.42 -1.02 -29.99
C ASN A 217 8.42 0.12 -28.97
N ALA A 218 9.42 0.17 -28.08
CA ALA A 218 9.58 1.32 -27.16
C ALA A 218 9.85 2.63 -27.91
N GLU A 219 10.59 2.58 -29.02
CA GLU A 219 10.82 3.75 -29.88
C GLU A 219 9.52 4.24 -30.57
N LYS A 220 8.68 3.30 -31.04
CA LYS A 220 7.34 3.65 -31.57
C LYS A 220 6.46 4.27 -30.47
N LEU A 221 6.45 3.66 -29.26
CA LEU A 221 5.74 4.19 -28.11
C LEU A 221 6.18 5.63 -27.81
N LEU A 222 7.49 5.86 -27.61
CA LEU A 222 8.06 7.19 -27.37
C LEU A 222 7.71 8.19 -28.46
N ASN A 223 7.68 7.76 -29.74
CA ASN A 223 7.25 8.61 -30.83
C ASN A 223 5.78 9.05 -30.67
N ASN A 224 4.90 8.12 -30.25
CA ASN A 224 3.49 8.42 -30.04
C ASN A 224 3.25 9.29 -28.80
N LEU A 225 4.11 9.21 -27.79
CA LEU A 225 4.05 10.12 -26.62
C LEU A 225 4.40 11.55 -27.00
N ASN A 226 5.18 11.77 -28.07
CA ASN A 226 5.53 13.09 -28.57
C ASN A 226 6.05 14.05 -27.48
N GLY A 227 6.96 13.55 -26.63
CA GLY A 227 7.55 14.28 -25.49
C GLY A 227 6.65 14.43 -24.27
N LYS A 228 5.40 13.93 -24.30
CA LYS A 228 4.44 14.04 -23.18
C LYS A 228 4.43 12.74 -22.36
N ILE A 229 5.42 12.57 -21.49
CA ILE A 229 5.45 11.47 -20.51
C ILE A 229 4.85 11.97 -19.21
N LEU A 230 3.80 11.30 -18.72
CA LEU A 230 3.06 11.72 -17.52
C LEU A 230 3.76 11.28 -16.25
N ALA A 231 3.60 12.05 -15.17
CA ALA A 231 4.25 11.77 -13.89
C ALA A 231 3.40 10.85 -12.98
N LYS A 232 2.07 10.89 -13.14
CA LYS A 232 1.13 10.18 -12.28
C LYS A 232 0.13 9.36 -13.09
N SER A 233 -0.23 8.19 -12.58
CA SER A 233 -1.24 7.32 -13.22
C SER A 233 -2.62 8.00 -13.33
N SER A 234 -2.98 8.91 -12.39
CA SER A 234 -4.24 9.65 -12.48
C SER A 234 -4.32 10.57 -13.69
N GLU A 235 -3.20 11.12 -14.14
CA GLU A 235 -3.15 12.00 -15.31
C GLU A 235 -3.52 11.29 -16.61
N VAL A 236 -3.41 9.95 -16.67
CA VAL A 236 -3.81 9.15 -17.84
C VAL A 236 -5.32 9.17 -18.00
N TYR A 237 -6.05 8.63 -17.03
CA TYR A 237 -7.50 8.48 -17.13
C TYR A 237 -8.24 9.81 -17.02
N GLU A 238 -7.72 10.77 -16.25
CA GLU A 238 -8.23 12.14 -16.20
C GLU A 238 -8.03 12.85 -17.56
N GLY A 239 -6.85 12.77 -18.15
CA GLY A 239 -6.54 13.39 -19.42
C GLY A 239 -7.32 12.78 -20.60
N VAL A 240 -7.57 11.46 -20.58
CA VAL A 240 -8.44 10.82 -21.57
C VAL A 240 -9.89 11.24 -21.40
N ALA A 241 -10.42 11.22 -20.17
CA ALA A 241 -11.80 11.64 -19.90
C ALA A 241 -12.05 13.11 -20.28
N ASN A 242 -11.10 14.00 -19.98
CA ASN A 242 -11.16 15.42 -20.35
C ASN A 242 -10.95 15.69 -21.83
N GLY A 243 -10.47 14.71 -22.63
CA GLY A 243 -10.19 14.88 -24.04
C GLY A 243 -8.80 15.50 -24.35
N ASP A 244 -7.91 15.57 -23.39
CA ASP A 244 -6.50 15.98 -23.58
C ASP A 244 -5.72 14.93 -24.39
N PHE A 245 -6.15 13.67 -24.25
CA PHE A 245 -5.64 12.52 -25.01
C PHE A 245 -6.81 11.70 -25.56
N ALA A 246 -6.58 11.05 -26.70
CA ALA A 246 -7.57 10.19 -27.32
C ALA A 246 -7.61 8.80 -26.69
N ILE A 247 -6.43 8.27 -26.36
CA ILE A 247 -6.25 6.94 -25.76
C ILE A 247 -5.23 7.00 -24.62
N GLY A 248 -5.25 5.98 -23.74
CA GLY A 248 -4.27 5.88 -22.67
C GLY A 248 -4.18 4.46 -22.12
N ILE A 249 -3.05 4.13 -21.49
CA ILE A 249 -2.81 2.85 -20.83
C ILE A 249 -2.94 3.06 -19.31
N THR A 250 -3.87 2.33 -18.69
CA THR A 250 -4.17 2.46 -17.25
C THR A 250 -4.61 1.13 -16.65
N MET A 251 -4.83 1.12 -15.34
CA MET A 251 -5.43 -0.02 -14.65
C MET A 251 -6.96 -0.02 -14.83
N GLU A 252 -7.53 -1.22 -14.90
CA GLU A 252 -8.95 -1.43 -15.16
C GLU A 252 -9.86 -0.70 -14.16
N GLU A 253 -9.55 -0.78 -12.85
CA GLU A 253 -10.38 -0.18 -11.80
C GLU A 253 -10.48 1.34 -11.94
N ALA A 254 -9.44 1.98 -12.45
CA ALA A 254 -9.46 3.41 -12.75
C ALA A 254 -10.36 3.71 -13.94
N ALA A 255 -10.19 2.98 -15.06
CA ALA A 255 -10.97 3.15 -16.26
C ALA A 255 -12.47 2.90 -16.02
N ILE A 256 -12.82 1.79 -15.36
CA ILE A 256 -14.22 1.44 -15.05
C ILE A 256 -14.88 2.46 -14.12
N SER A 257 -14.12 3.05 -13.19
CA SER A 257 -14.65 4.08 -12.30
C SER A 257 -15.11 5.33 -13.06
N TYR A 258 -14.43 5.70 -14.14
CA TYR A 258 -14.82 6.81 -15.02
C TYR A 258 -16.01 6.46 -15.91
N LEU A 259 -16.03 5.23 -16.44
CA LEU A 259 -17.18 4.73 -17.22
C LEU A 259 -18.45 4.74 -16.36
N HIS A 260 -18.41 4.29 -15.12
CA HIS A 260 -19.56 4.26 -14.21
C HIS A 260 -20.00 5.66 -13.72
N ARG A 261 -19.13 6.66 -13.80
CA ARG A 261 -19.52 8.07 -13.58
C ARG A 261 -20.25 8.69 -14.78
N GLY A 262 -20.32 7.96 -15.89
CA GLY A 262 -20.93 8.45 -17.14
C GLY A 262 -20.02 9.38 -17.94
N GLU A 263 -18.70 9.30 -17.72
CA GLU A 263 -17.74 10.00 -18.55
C GLU A 263 -17.67 9.38 -19.96
N ASP A 264 -17.28 10.16 -20.95
CA ASP A 264 -17.20 9.73 -22.34
C ASP A 264 -15.95 8.86 -22.61
N VAL A 265 -15.86 7.72 -21.92
CA VAL A 265 -14.74 6.79 -22.04
C VAL A 265 -15.21 5.37 -22.36
N GLY A 266 -14.35 4.60 -23.03
CA GLY A 266 -14.49 3.17 -23.25
C GLY A 266 -13.24 2.43 -22.79
N ILE A 267 -13.34 1.10 -22.68
CA ILE A 267 -12.28 0.21 -22.19
C ILE A 267 -12.07 -0.91 -23.18
N VAL A 268 -10.80 -1.25 -23.45
CA VAL A 268 -10.42 -2.39 -24.28
C VAL A 268 -9.46 -3.30 -23.53
N TYR A 269 -9.71 -4.59 -23.58
CA TYR A 269 -8.76 -5.64 -23.22
C TYR A 269 -8.08 -6.10 -24.51
N PHE A 270 -6.77 -6.14 -24.51
CA PHE A 270 -6.00 -6.37 -25.72
C PHE A 270 -6.03 -7.84 -26.17
N GLU A 271 -6.08 -8.05 -27.50
CA GLU A 271 -6.15 -9.37 -28.11
C GLU A 271 -4.93 -10.26 -27.84
N GLU A 272 -3.71 -9.69 -27.88
CA GLU A 272 -2.47 -10.45 -27.65
C GLU A 272 -2.31 -10.87 -26.18
N GLY A 273 -3.04 -10.25 -25.29
CA GLY A 273 -3.07 -10.53 -23.87
C GLY A 273 -3.10 -9.28 -23.01
N THR A 274 -3.75 -9.44 -21.87
CA THR A 274 -3.88 -8.40 -20.84
C THR A 274 -2.87 -8.67 -19.74
N PRO A 275 -1.89 -7.79 -19.49
CA PRO A 275 -1.03 -7.90 -18.32
C PRO A 275 -1.87 -7.71 -17.07
N VAL A 276 -1.71 -8.63 -16.10
CA VAL A 276 -2.42 -8.56 -14.82
C VAL A 276 -1.40 -8.50 -13.70
N ILE A 277 -1.49 -7.47 -12.88
CA ILE A 277 -0.69 -7.32 -11.69
C ILE A 277 -1.42 -8.00 -10.53
N THR A 278 -0.74 -8.90 -9.83
CA THR A 278 -1.21 -9.38 -8.52
C THR A 278 -0.70 -8.43 -7.46
N ASP A 279 -1.61 -7.61 -6.94
CA ASP A 279 -1.28 -6.72 -5.84
C ASP A 279 -1.27 -7.51 -4.53
N SER A 280 -0.30 -7.27 -3.68
CA SER A 280 0.03 -8.17 -2.57
C SER A 280 0.06 -7.45 -1.23
N ILE A 281 -0.17 -8.23 -0.17
CA ILE A 281 0.02 -7.84 1.22
C ILE A 281 1.05 -8.78 1.85
N ALA A 282 1.95 -8.24 2.66
CA ALA A 282 3.05 -9.00 3.22
C ALA A 282 3.33 -8.65 4.68
N LEU A 283 3.67 -9.68 5.47
CA LEU A 283 4.11 -9.53 6.86
C LEU A 283 5.60 -9.17 6.89
N MET A 284 5.95 -8.12 7.62
CA MET A 284 7.35 -7.76 7.79
C MET A 284 8.05 -8.72 8.75
N LYS A 285 9.29 -9.11 8.40
CA LYS A 285 10.12 -10.01 9.21
C LYS A 285 10.39 -9.47 10.61
N ASP A 286 10.67 -8.16 10.70
CA ASP A 286 11.01 -7.48 11.94
C ASP A 286 9.82 -6.73 12.54
N ALA A 287 8.58 -7.12 12.16
CA ALA A 287 7.34 -6.58 12.71
C ALA A 287 7.32 -6.69 14.24
N LYS A 288 6.97 -5.60 14.91
CA LYS A 288 6.85 -5.56 16.38
C LYS A 288 5.48 -6.06 16.85
N ASN A 289 4.44 -5.85 16.02
CA ASN A 289 3.05 -6.19 16.32
C ASN A 289 2.59 -7.33 15.39
N LYS A 290 3.28 -8.50 15.45
CA LYS A 290 3.06 -9.61 14.50
C LYS A 290 1.66 -10.19 14.52
N GLU A 291 1.04 -10.31 15.70
CA GLU A 291 -0.31 -10.89 15.81
C GLU A 291 -1.37 -9.92 15.27
N GLU A 292 -1.21 -8.62 15.54
CA GLU A 292 -2.03 -7.56 14.97
C GLU A 292 -1.85 -7.46 13.45
N ALA A 293 -0.61 -7.64 12.96
CA ALA A 293 -0.30 -7.66 11.54
C ALA A 293 -0.97 -8.84 10.83
N LYS A 294 -0.93 -10.04 11.39
CA LYS A 294 -1.64 -11.23 10.88
C LYS A 294 -3.15 -11.00 10.89
N ALA A 295 -3.68 -10.44 11.97
CA ALA A 295 -5.11 -10.12 12.06
C ALA A 295 -5.53 -9.11 10.98
N PHE A 296 -4.70 -8.12 10.66
CA PHE A 296 -4.97 -7.17 9.58
C PHE A 296 -4.91 -7.84 8.20
N ILE A 297 -3.91 -8.68 7.95
CA ILE A 297 -3.80 -9.44 6.70
C ILE A 297 -5.04 -10.32 6.50
N ASP A 298 -5.46 -11.06 7.53
CA ASP A 298 -6.67 -11.87 7.46
C ASP A 298 -7.92 -11.02 7.27
N PHE A 299 -7.99 -9.86 7.91
CA PHE A 299 -9.10 -8.93 7.73
C PHE A 299 -9.21 -8.45 6.27
N VAL A 300 -8.11 -8.04 5.65
CA VAL A 300 -8.06 -7.63 4.22
C VAL A 300 -8.49 -8.77 3.31
N LEU A 301 -8.09 -10.00 3.62
CA LEU A 301 -8.43 -11.20 2.85
C LEU A 301 -9.82 -11.79 3.18
N SER A 302 -10.54 -11.23 4.16
CA SER A 302 -11.89 -11.70 4.49
C SER A 302 -12.87 -11.45 3.33
N LYS A 303 -13.87 -12.33 3.19
CA LYS A 303 -14.91 -12.17 2.16
C LYS A 303 -15.57 -10.79 2.22
N LYS A 304 -15.85 -10.31 3.44
CA LYS A 304 -16.50 -9.01 3.66
C LYS A 304 -15.70 -7.86 3.06
N VAL A 305 -14.39 -7.79 3.36
CA VAL A 305 -13.52 -6.71 2.86
C VAL A 305 -13.27 -6.87 1.35
N GLN A 306 -13.09 -8.09 0.88
CA GLN A 306 -12.91 -8.36 -0.54
C GLN A 306 -14.16 -7.97 -1.36
N THR A 307 -15.37 -8.31 -0.90
CA THR A 307 -16.62 -7.87 -1.53
C THR A 307 -16.75 -6.34 -1.50
N TYR A 308 -16.42 -5.71 -0.37
CA TYR A 308 -16.42 -4.25 -0.27
C TYR A 308 -15.46 -3.59 -1.28
N MET A 309 -14.26 -4.15 -1.47
CA MET A 309 -13.30 -3.64 -2.46
C MET A 309 -13.81 -3.80 -3.90
N VAL A 310 -14.47 -4.91 -4.20
CA VAL A 310 -15.12 -5.13 -5.51
C VAL A 310 -16.23 -4.09 -5.74
N ASP A 311 -17.13 -3.94 -4.79
CA ASP A 311 -18.33 -3.11 -4.94
C ASP A 311 -18.03 -1.60 -4.98
N GLN A 312 -17.04 -1.15 -4.21
CA GLN A 312 -16.76 0.26 -4.03
C GLN A 312 -15.61 0.79 -4.92
N PHE A 313 -14.68 -0.09 -5.29
CA PHE A 313 -13.47 0.32 -5.99
C PHE A 313 -13.24 -0.44 -7.31
N TYR A 314 -14.14 -1.35 -7.67
CA TYR A 314 -14.05 -2.17 -8.88
C TYR A 314 -12.77 -3.02 -8.95
N LEU A 315 -12.17 -3.32 -7.79
CA LEU A 315 -11.00 -4.18 -7.69
C LEU A 315 -11.41 -5.65 -7.90
N ARG A 316 -10.60 -6.41 -8.60
CA ARG A 316 -10.85 -7.84 -8.78
C ARG A 316 -10.31 -8.64 -7.61
N SER A 317 -11.18 -9.35 -6.91
CA SER A 317 -10.78 -10.23 -5.81
C SER A 317 -10.02 -11.46 -6.32
N ILE A 318 -9.06 -11.93 -5.50
CA ILE A 318 -8.38 -13.22 -5.72
C ILE A 318 -9.15 -14.41 -5.13
N ARG A 319 -10.24 -14.15 -4.41
CA ARG A 319 -11.04 -15.18 -3.75
C ARG A 319 -11.98 -15.87 -4.73
N LYS A 320 -12.15 -17.20 -4.57
CA LYS A 320 -13.04 -18.02 -5.38
C LYS A 320 -14.53 -17.76 -5.12
N ASP A 321 -14.84 -17.24 -3.92
CA ASP A 321 -16.20 -17.03 -3.43
C ASP A 321 -16.65 -15.56 -3.46
N VAL A 322 -15.91 -14.71 -4.18
CA VAL A 322 -16.25 -13.30 -4.46
C VAL A 322 -16.34 -13.11 -5.96
N GLU A 323 -17.48 -12.62 -6.41
CA GLU A 323 -17.74 -12.38 -7.83
C GLU A 323 -16.95 -11.19 -8.36
N VAL A 324 -16.69 -11.14 -9.66
CA VAL A 324 -16.07 -9.99 -10.32
C VAL A 324 -17.00 -8.79 -10.30
N PRO A 325 -16.49 -7.54 -10.39
CA PRO A 325 -17.32 -6.36 -10.49
C PRO A 325 -18.32 -6.45 -11.66
N LEU A 326 -19.54 -5.96 -11.42
CA LEU A 326 -20.59 -5.98 -12.44
C LEU A 326 -20.17 -5.23 -13.70
N GLY A 327 -20.35 -5.86 -14.85
CA GLY A 327 -20.04 -5.28 -16.15
C GLY A 327 -18.60 -5.50 -16.61
N LEU A 328 -17.76 -6.16 -15.79
CA LEU A 328 -16.42 -6.54 -16.20
C LEU A 328 -16.37 -7.97 -16.74
N MET A 329 -15.46 -8.19 -17.70
CA MET A 329 -15.20 -9.52 -18.24
C MET A 329 -14.68 -10.47 -17.17
N PRO A 330 -15.20 -11.70 -17.02
CA PRO A 330 -14.67 -12.73 -16.12
C PRO A 330 -13.18 -12.98 -16.35
N MET A 331 -12.45 -13.34 -15.29
CA MET A 331 -10.99 -13.57 -15.40
C MET A 331 -10.62 -14.75 -16.29
N ASP A 332 -11.48 -15.75 -16.38
CA ASP A 332 -11.30 -16.92 -17.22
C ASP A 332 -11.58 -16.67 -18.72
N GLU A 333 -12.20 -15.53 -19.04
CA GLU A 333 -12.38 -15.04 -20.40
C GLU A 333 -11.26 -14.10 -20.85
N LEU A 334 -10.46 -13.58 -19.91
CA LEU A 334 -9.31 -12.72 -20.23
C LEU A 334 -8.13 -13.54 -20.75
N ASN A 335 -7.58 -13.13 -21.89
CA ASN A 335 -6.28 -13.60 -22.33
C ASN A 335 -5.19 -12.96 -21.45
N ILE A 336 -4.72 -13.67 -20.43
CA ILE A 336 -3.78 -13.13 -19.43
C ILE A 336 -2.34 -13.35 -19.90
N PHE A 337 -1.56 -12.28 -19.88
CA PHE A 337 -0.11 -12.34 -20.07
C PHE A 337 0.61 -12.52 -18.74
N ASP A 338 1.42 -13.58 -18.65
CA ASP A 338 2.28 -13.82 -17.49
C ASP A 338 3.60 -13.01 -17.61
N ALA A 339 3.74 -12.00 -16.76
CA ALA A 339 4.94 -11.17 -16.66
C ALA A 339 6.00 -11.74 -15.69
N GLY A 340 5.83 -12.96 -15.20
CA GLY A 340 6.67 -13.55 -14.14
C GLY A 340 8.17 -13.68 -14.45
N HIS A 341 8.58 -13.53 -15.71
CA HIS A 341 9.99 -13.49 -16.11
C HIS A 341 10.66 -12.11 -15.92
N LEU A 342 9.88 -11.10 -15.48
CA LEU A 342 10.36 -9.72 -15.28
C LEU A 342 10.66 -9.42 -13.81
N ASP A 343 10.72 -10.44 -12.97
CA ASP A 343 10.77 -10.35 -11.51
C ASP A 343 12.17 -10.12 -10.91
N THR A 344 13.22 -10.03 -11.73
CA THR A 344 14.57 -9.77 -11.22
C THR A 344 14.91 -8.28 -11.20
N TYR A 345 15.59 -7.84 -10.12
CA TYR A 345 16.07 -6.47 -9.99
C TYR A 345 16.96 -6.03 -11.17
N GLU A 346 17.86 -6.91 -11.62
CA GLU A 346 18.79 -6.61 -12.71
C GLU A 346 18.05 -6.37 -14.04
N ARG A 347 17.03 -7.19 -14.34
CA ARG A 347 16.21 -7.01 -15.56
C ARG A 347 15.46 -5.69 -15.51
N LYS A 348 14.80 -5.42 -14.39
CA LYS A 348 14.09 -4.15 -14.19
C LYS A 348 15.03 -2.95 -14.32
N SER A 349 16.14 -2.97 -13.61
CA SER A 349 17.14 -1.90 -13.62
C SER A 349 17.66 -1.65 -15.04
N SER A 350 17.96 -2.72 -15.79
CA SER A 350 18.39 -2.64 -17.19
C SER A 350 17.32 -2.02 -18.09
N VAL A 351 16.05 -2.46 -17.97
CA VAL A 351 14.95 -1.91 -18.78
C VAL A 351 14.75 -0.42 -18.49
N LEU A 352 14.72 -0.03 -17.21
CA LEU A 352 14.53 1.36 -16.83
C LEU A 352 15.72 2.26 -17.21
N SER A 353 16.95 1.75 -17.16
CA SER A 353 18.12 2.48 -17.62
C SER A 353 18.03 2.75 -19.13
N ASN A 354 17.76 1.72 -19.91
CA ASN A 354 17.60 1.87 -21.38
C ASN A 354 16.42 2.78 -21.76
N TRP A 355 15.31 2.72 -21.01
CA TRP A 355 14.18 3.64 -21.21
C TRP A 355 14.62 5.09 -21.01
N ARG A 356 15.26 5.39 -19.87
CA ARG A 356 15.76 6.75 -19.56
C ARG A 356 16.73 7.27 -20.60
N ASP A 357 17.66 6.42 -21.06
CA ASP A 357 18.63 6.82 -22.08
C ASP A 357 17.93 7.21 -23.38
N LYS A 358 16.90 6.44 -23.80
CA LYS A 358 16.10 6.76 -25.00
C LYS A 358 15.28 8.04 -24.85
N VAL A 359 14.72 8.30 -23.68
CA VAL A 359 14.01 9.56 -23.39
C VAL A 359 14.97 10.76 -23.44
N ILE A 360 16.16 10.64 -22.83
CA ILE A 360 17.17 11.71 -22.80
C ILE A 360 17.66 12.02 -24.24
N MET A 361 17.92 10.98 -25.05
CA MET A 361 18.34 11.17 -26.43
C MET A 361 17.31 11.99 -27.24
N ARG A 362 16.00 11.69 -27.10
CA ARG A 362 14.95 12.44 -27.79
C ARG A 362 14.85 13.91 -27.36
N VAL A 363 14.97 14.16 -26.04
CA VAL A 363 15.00 15.54 -25.54
C VAL A 363 16.19 16.33 -26.11
N GLN A 364 17.35 15.68 -26.30
CA GLN A 364 18.53 16.31 -26.90
C GLN A 364 18.36 16.56 -28.41
N ASP A 365 17.63 15.68 -29.10
CA ASP A 365 17.33 15.81 -30.53
C ASP A 365 16.19 16.81 -30.82
N GLY A 366 15.55 17.35 -29.77
CA GLY A 366 14.49 18.37 -29.87
C GLY A 366 13.13 17.81 -30.26
N GLU A 367 12.90 16.51 -30.00
CA GLU A 367 11.64 15.80 -30.23
C GLU A 367 10.73 15.72 -28.99
#